data_ff2bd4e456e9879beae0689665711f24
#
_entry.id   ff2bd4e456e9879beae0689665711f24
#
_cell.length_a   1.000
_cell.length_b   1.000
_cell.length_c   1.000
_cell.angle_alpha   90.00
_cell.angle_beta   90.00
_cell.angle_gamma   90.00
#
_symmetry.space_group_name_H-M   'P 1'
#
loop_
_entity.id
_entity.type
_entity.pdbx_description
1 polymer ?
#
loop_
_entity_poly.entity_id
_entity_poly.type
_entity_poly.pdbx_seq_one_letter_code
_entity_poly.pdbx_strand_id
1 'polypeptide(L)'
;MAKPTEENRAFFHSIHTLRQRWKDGTFSEIIDDWRWILGYSRRYKLAILFYTLLGIFSTSLGLVASVAGKYAIDIITGYQTSKLGLLLVIMIGSAMFSLIFSNLINRISAKLSISINNDIQADIFDQIIDVDWKAISKYSSGELISRFNSDVSTVSSNAISWLPTIVIALYNFVATFILIWHYNRVMSLLAFASAPVMVLMSKYFIGKQRQYARKAKEMSSKMMGFEVETFYNFDNIKSFGVMGAYGQKLRQWQAKVKKLTLEHNLFTIQTNVFMSLLGMAVQYSAFGYCLYLLWGHQITYGTMMLFMEQRSRLSGAFNRVVGLVPSFLTSSVSAHRIRELIDLPREVHIPESEQLRALAENGFEVRMKDVDFAYESDRPVISDSEFYARPGEIVALVGPSGEGKTTMIRLMLGLIRPDRGTAFLRASDGTEVEMNADSRFLFSYVPQGNAMLSGTVAENLRMVKEDATDSELEEALRIACAWDFISRLPEGVNSPVGERGRGFSSGQAQRIAIARAILRDAPILLLDEATSALDVATERQVLRNIIRQRSNKTCIVTTHRPTVLNMCQRVYRVLDTRVTELSEEESSRMAMDF
;
A
#
# COMPACT_ATOMS: atom_id res chain seq x y z
N MET A 1 -33.61 -32.32 -26.36
CA MET A 1 -33.12 -31.68 -25.12
C MET A 1 -31.66 -31.30 -25.34
N ALA A 2 -31.40 -30.03 -25.64
CA ALA A 2 -30.07 -29.53 -25.88
C ALA A 2 -29.29 -29.41 -24.53
N LYS A 3 -28.05 -29.95 -24.49
CA LYS A 3 -27.17 -29.81 -23.34
C LYS A 3 -26.92 -28.33 -23.06
N PRO A 4 -27.00 -27.87 -21.80
CA PRO A 4 -26.69 -26.48 -21.48
C PRO A 4 -25.23 -26.21 -21.81
N THR A 5 -24.98 -25.17 -22.60
CA THR A 5 -23.66 -24.69 -22.98
C THR A 5 -22.85 -24.29 -21.73
N GLU A 6 -21.53 -24.39 -21.81
CA GLU A 6 -20.61 -24.01 -20.70
C GLU A 6 -20.86 -22.60 -20.18
N GLU A 7 -21.43 -21.70 -20.98
CA GLU A 7 -21.78 -20.32 -20.58
C GLU A 7 -22.93 -20.26 -19.56
N ASN A 8 -23.92 -21.18 -19.68
CA ASN A 8 -24.95 -21.29 -18.65
C ASN A 8 -24.44 -21.86 -17.33
N ARG A 9 -23.39 -22.70 -17.37
CA ARG A 9 -22.68 -23.14 -16.15
C ARG A 9 -21.95 -21.99 -15.44
N ALA A 10 -21.39 -21.02 -16.17
CA ALA A 10 -20.70 -19.87 -15.56
C ALA A 10 -21.65 -18.92 -14.82
N PHE A 11 -22.90 -18.77 -15.28
CA PHE A 11 -23.91 -17.94 -14.60
C PHE A 11 -24.45 -18.62 -13.32
N PHE A 12 -24.83 -19.89 -13.44
CA PHE A 12 -25.17 -20.68 -12.25
C PHE A 12 -23.98 -20.85 -11.32
N HIS A 13 -22.76 -20.87 -11.84
CA HIS A 13 -21.53 -20.90 -11.06
C HIS A 13 -21.29 -19.58 -10.32
N SER A 14 -21.65 -18.41 -10.84
CA SER A 14 -21.51 -17.13 -10.10
C SER A 14 -22.56 -16.96 -9.00
N ILE A 15 -23.80 -17.47 -9.18
CA ILE A 15 -24.79 -17.54 -8.09
C ILE A 15 -24.46 -18.70 -7.16
N HIS A 16 -23.97 -19.81 -7.69
CA HIS A 16 -23.53 -20.97 -6.90
C HIS A 16 -22.23 -20.64 -6.13
N THR A 17 -21.31 -19.86 -6.70
CA THR A 17 -20.12 -19.33 -5.99
C THR A 17 -20.50 -18.27 -4.96
N LEU A 18 -21.49 -17.41 -5.18
CA LEU A 18 -22.03 -16.55 -4.12
C LEU A 18 -22.72 -17.38 -3.03
N ARG A 19 -23.43 -18.42 -3.40
CA ARG A 19 -24.09 -19.33 -2.45
C ARG A 19 -23.11 -20.31 -1.79
N GLN A 20 -22.06 -20.75 -2.49
CA GLN A 20 -20.92 -21.49 -1.92
C GLN A 20 -20.07 -20.59 -1.03
N ARG A 21 -19.72 -19.39 -1.45
CA ARG A 21 -19.03 -18.40 -0.62
C ARG A 21 -19.83 -17.99 0.61
N TRP A 22 -21.16 -18.04 0.53
CA TRP A 22 -22.02 -17.87 1.72
C TRP A 22 -21.96 -19.10 2.65
N LYS A 23 -21.76 -20.29 2.09
CA LYS A 23 -21.55 -21.53 2.86
C LYS A 23 -20.11 -21.68 3.37
N ASP A 24 -19.13 -21.15 2.65
CA ASP A 24 -17.68 -21.27 2.93
C ASP A 24 -17.14 -20.14 3.85
N GLY A 25 -18.01 -19.32 4.47
CA GLY A 25 -17.60 -18.27 5.42
C GLY A 25 -17.07 -16.98 4.77
N THR A 26 -16.82 -16.92 3.47
CA THR A 26 -16.27 -15.75 2.76
C THR A 26 -17.22 -14.53 2.74
N PHE A 27 -18.48 -14.71 3.08
CA PHE A 27 -19.42 -13.58 3.22
C PHE A 27 -19.22 -12.85 4.55
N SER A 28 -18.77 -13.56 5.59
CA SER A 28 -18.40 -12.94 6.87
C SER A 28 -17.15 -12.07 6.71
N GLU A 29 -16.17 -12.51 5.90
CA GLU A 29 -14.96 -11.73 5.61
C GLU A 29 -15.30 -10.40 4.91
N ILE A 30 -16.19 -10.43 3.90
CA ILE A 30 -16.65 -9.20 3.23
C ILE A 30 -17.35 -8.25 4.21
N ILE A 31 -18.17 -8.79 5.12
CA ILE A 31 -18.85 -7.97 6.15
C ILE A 31 -17.83 -7.38 7.13
N ASP A 32 -16.83 -8.15 7.54
CA ASP A 32 -15.80 -7.69 8.46
C ASP A 32 -14.89 -6.64 7.80
N ASP A 33 -14.54 -6.81 6.52
CA ASP A 33 -13.84 -5.80 5.73
C ASP A 33 -14.63 -4.49 5.68
N TRP A 34 -15.95 -4.58 5.42
CA TRP A 34 -16.82 -3.40 5.37
C TRP A 34 -17.06 -2.80 6.76
N ARG A 35 -17.10 -3.61 7.82
CA ARG A 35 -17.15 -3.10 9.18
C ARG A 35 -15.90 -2.29 9.53
N TRP A 36 -14.73 -2.76 9.09
CA TRP A 36 -13.47 -2.05 9.23
C TRP A 36 -13.49 -0.74 8.44
N ILE A 37 -13.88 -0.76 7.15
CA ILE A 37 -14.02 0.44 6.31
C ILE A 37 -14.95 1.48 6.96
N LEU A 38 -16.13 1.04 7.43
CA LEU A 38 -17.11 1.90 8.07
C LEU A 38 -16.62 2.44 9.43
N GLY A 39 -15.66 1.77 10.07
CA GLY A 39 -14.98 2.26 11.26
C GLY A 39 -14.34 3.62 11.05
N TYR A 40 -13.61 3.79 9.93
CA TYR A 40 -13.03 5.09 9.55
C TYR A 40 -14.11 6.12 9.19
N SER A 41 -15.12 5.72 8.44
CA SER A 41 -16.23 6.61 8.07
C SER A 41 -16.99 7.13 9.29
N ARG A 42 -17.05 6.35 10.38
CA ARG A 42 -17.74 6.71 11.62
C ARG A 42 -17.15 7.95 12.30
N ARG A 43 -15.84 8.22 12.12
CA ARG A 43 -15.19 9.46 12.61
C ARG A 43 -15.82 10.70 11.96
N TYR A 44 -16.33 10.58 10.73
CA TYR A 44 -16.89 11.65 9.91
C TYR A 44 -18.41 11.59 9.74
N LYS A 45 -19.14 10.84 10.60
CA LYS A 45 -20.58 10.58 10.49
C LYS A 45 -21.45 11.81 10.29
N LEU A 46 -21.16 12.90 10.99
CA LEU A 46 -21.94 14.15 10.89
C LEU A 46 -21.77 14.81 9.51
N ALA A 47 -20.55 14.85 8.98
CA ALA A 47 -20.29 15.41 7.67
C ALA A 47 -20.90 14.54 6.55
N ILE A 48 -20.85 13.21 6.70
CA ILE A 48 -21.47 12.25 5.76
C ILE A 48 -23.00 12.41 5.81
N LEU A 49 -23.60 12.54 7.00
CA LEU A 49 -25.02 12.80 7.16
C LEU A 49 -25.41 14.12 6.51
N PHE A 50 -24.65 15.18 6.78
CA PHE A 50 -24.93 16.52 6.24
C PHE A 50 -24.90 16.53 4.69
N TYR A 51 -23.87 15.97 4.07
CA TYR A 51 -23.83 15.95 2.62
C TYR A 51 -24.88 15.00 2.01
N THR A 52 -25.27 13.92 2.71
CA THR A 52 -26.38 13.06 2.29
C THR A 52 -27.72 13.81 2.30
N LEU A 53 -27.98 14.57 3.36
CA LEU A 53 -29.17 15.43 3.43
C LEU A 53 -29.16 16.51 2.33
N LEU A 54 -28.00 17.14 2.06
CA LEU A 54 -27.86 18.06 0.93
C LEU A 54 -28.16 17.37 -0.41
N GLY A 55 -27.73 16.11 -0.58
CA GLY A 55 -28.02 15.32 -1.78
C GLY A 55 -29.52 15.02 -1.96
N ILE A 56 -30.20 14.67 -0.89
CA ILE A 56 -31.66 14.50 -0.85
C ILE A 56 -32.34 15.82 -1.21
N PHE A 57 -31.92 16.92 -0.61
CA PHE A 57 -32.49 18.24 -0.85
C PHE A 57 -32.26 18.71 -2.30
N SER A 58 -31.06 18.54 -2.82
CA SER A 58 -30.74 18.83 -4.24
C SER A 58 -31.60 18.00 -5.19
N THR A 59 -31.82 16.71 -4.89
CA THR A 59 -32.70 15.85 -5.67
C THR A 59 -34.14 16.33 -5.61
N SER A 60 -34.62 16.76 -4.45
CA SER A 60 -35.98 17.32 -4.27
C SER A 60 -36.18 18.59 -5.08
N LEU A 61 -35.19 19.51 -5.09
CA LEU A 61 -35.23 20.71 -5.93
C LEU A 61 -35.31 20.35 -7.42
N GLY A 62 -34.57 19.32 -7.85
CA GLY A 62 -34.67 18.81 -9.20
C GLY A 62 -36.07 18.28 -9.57
N LEU A 63 -36.77 17.62 -8.62
CA LEU A 63 -38.15 17.21 -8.82
C LEU A 63 -39.12 18.40 -8.88
N VAL A 64 -38.92 19.40 -8.03
CA VAL A 64 -39.72 20.65 -8.07
C VAL A 64 -39.55 21.36 -9.41
N ALA A 65 -38.30 21.45 -9.92
CA ALA A 65 -38.04 22.02 -11.25
C ALA A 65 -38.79 21.28 -12.36
N SER A 66 -38.79 19.95 -12.30
CA SER A 66 -39.48 19.11 -13.31
C SER A 66 -41.02 19.29 -13.25
N VAL A 67 -41.59 19.38 -12.04
CA VAL A 67 -43.03 19.65 -11.86
C VAL A 67 -43.39 21.06 -12.31
N ALA A 68 -42.58 22.05 -12.00
CA ALA A 68 -42.77 23.44 -12.49
C ALA A 68 -42.71 23.47 -14.02
N GLY A 69 -41.76 22.71 -14.63
CA GLY A 69 -41.66 22.58 -16.08
C GLY A 69 -42.92 21.97 -16.71
N LYS A 70 -43.48 20.91 -16.09
CA LYS A 70 -44.77 20.35 -16.51
C LYS A 70 -45.86 21.42 -16.55
N TYR A 71 -46.07 22.19 -15.47
CA TYR A 71 -47.10 23.21 -15.40
C TYR A 71 -46.81 24.37 -16.36
N ALA A 72 -45.55 24.78 -16.56
CA ALA A 72 -45.20 25.79 -17.55
C ALA A 72 -45.62 25.36 -18.97
N ILE A 73 -45.35 24.11 -19.33
CA ILE A 73 -45.75 23.56 -20.63
C ILE A 73 -47.29 23.53 -20.77
N ASP A 74 -47.99 23.07 -19.74
CA ASP A 74 -49.47 22.95 -19.76
C ASP A 74 -50.12 24.34 -19.88
N ILE A 75 -49.56 25.38 -19.23
CA ILE A 75 -50.01 26.77 -19.33
C ILE A 75 -49.80 27.33 -20.75
N ILE A 76 -48.66 27.08 -21.35
CA ILE A 76 -48.35 27.52 -22.71
C ILE A 76 -49.27 26.84 -23.72
N THR A 77 -49.47 25.56 -23.60
CA THR A 77 -50.35 24.78 -24.49
C THR A 77 -51.85 25.14 -24.32
N GLY A 78 -52.23 25.60 -23.10
CA GLY A 78 -53.59 26.09 -22.80
C GLY A 78 -53.81 27.57 -23.05
N TYR A 79 -52.83 28.30 -23.62
CA TYR A 79 -52.86 29.76 -23.87
C TYR A 79 -53.11 30.63 -22.63
N GLN A 80 -52.78 30.11 -21.44
CA GLN A 80 -52.91 30.86 -20.16
C GLN A 80 -51.57 31.35 -19.69
N THR A 81 -51.26 32.62 -19.81
CA THR A 81 -49.90 33.16 -19.59
C THR A 81 -49.69 33.76 -18.19
N SER A 82 -50.74 33.99 -17.39
CA SER A 82 -50.70 34.77 -16.14
C SER A 82 -49.71 34.23 -15.05
N LYS A 83 -49.39 32.92 -15.03
CA LYS A 83 -48.50 32.30 -14.05
C LYS A 83 -47.15 31.85 -14.59
N LEU A 84 -46.90 32.05 -15.88
CA LEU A 84 -45.69 31.58 -16.55
C LEU A 84 -44.41 32.15 -15.93
N GLY A 85 -44.40 33.43 -15.62
CA GLY A 85 -43.24 34.11 -15.00
C GLY A 85 -42.85 33.48 -13.65
N LEU A 86 -43.84 33.20 -12.80
CA LEU A 86 -43.59 32.56 -11.50
C LEU A 86 -42.99 31.14 -11.67
N LEU A 87 -43.50 30.36 -12.60
CA LEU A 87 -42.99 28.99 -12.85
C LEU A 87 -41.57 29.00 -13.40
N LEU A 88 -41.25 29.96 -14.29
CA LEU A 88 -39.88 30.16 -14.79
C LEU A 88 -38.91 30.51 -13.66
N VAL A 89 -39.32 31.43 -12.76
CA VAL A 89 -38.49 31.76 -11.58
C VAL A 89 -38.26 30.55 -10.69
N ILE A 90 -39.29 29.71 -10.43
CA ILE A 90 -39.16 28.48 -9.65
C ILE A 90 -38.21 27.49 -10.37
N MET A 91 -38.35 27.29 -11.68
CA MET A 91 -37.49 26.43 -12.46
C MET A 91 -36.03 26.85 -12.42
N ILE A 92 -35.77 28.13 -12.75
CA ILE A 92 -34.40 28.67 -12.77
C ILE A 92 -33.82 28.67 -11.36
N GLY A 93 -34.56 29.12 -10.36
CA GLY A 93 -34.14 29.17 -8.98
C GLY A 93 -33.78 27.77 -8.45
N SER A 94 -34.68 26.80 -8.63
CA SER A 94 -34.41 25.41 -8.18
C SER A 94 -33.24 24.77 -8.93
N ALA A 95 -33.04 25.03 -10.22
CA ALA A 95 -31.89 24.58 -10.98
C ALA A 95 -30.59 25.21 -10.48
N MET A 96 -30.55 26.50 -10.24
CA MET A 96 -29.38 27.21 -9.68
C MET A 96 -29.02 26.68 -8.29
N PHE A 97 -29.99 26.55 -7.39
CA PHE A 97 -29.74 25.99 -6.06
C PHE A 97 -29.26 24.55 -6.13
N SER A 98 -29.84 23.72 -7.00
CA SER A 98 -29.38 22.34 -7.22
C SER A 98 -27.92 22.28 -7.69
N LEU A 99 -27.51 23.18 -8.60
CA LEU A 99 -26.11 23.30 -9.03
C LEU A 99 -25.19 23.70 -7.87
N ILE A 100 -25.57 24.68 -7.07
CA ILE A 100 -24.80 25.13 -5.91
C ILE A 100 -24.61 23.96 -4.91
N PHE A 101 -25.70 23.27 -4.57
CA PHE A 101 -25.65 22.14 -3.64
C PHE A 101 -24.84 20.97 -4.21
N SER A 102 -24.95 20.66 -5.50
CA SER A 102 -24.14 19.64 -6.15
C SER A 102 -22.64 19.93 -6.06
N ASN A 103 -22.23 21.18 -6.31
CA ASN A 103 -20.84 21.59 -6.16
C ASN A 103 -20.37 21.54 -4.70
N LEU A 104 -21.22 21.93 -3.75
CA LEU A 104 -20.92 21.85 -2.33
C LEU A 104 -20.74 20.38 -1.87
N ILE A 105 -21.62 19.50 -2.32
CA ILE A 105 -21.54 18.04 -2.09
C ILE A 105 -20.22 17.50 -2.63
N ASN A 106 -19.85 17.83 -3.86
CA ASN A 106 -18.60 17.38 -4.48
C ASN A 106 -17.38 17.87 -3.67
N ARG A 107 -17.38 19.12 -3.22
CA ARG A 107 -16.30 19.67 -2.38
C ARG A 107 -16.19 18.99 -1.03
N ILE A 108 -17.32 18.75 -0.34
CA ILE A 108 -17.35 18.06 0.95
C ILE A 108 -16.88 16.61 0.78
N SER A 109 -17.39 15.91 -0.22
CA SER A 109 -17.00 14.52 -0.52
C SER A 109 -15.51 14.41 -0.83
N ALA A 110 -14.95 15.31 -1.64
CA ALA A 110 -13.52 15.33 -1.94
C ALA A 110 -12.68 15.56 -0.69
N LYS A 111 -13.04 16.55 0.15
CA LYS A 111 -12.34 16.81 1.42
C LYS A 111 -12.36 15.61 2.34
N LEU A 112 -13.52 14.97 2.49
CA LEU A 112 -13.67 13.78 3.33
C LEU A 112 -12.83 12.61 2.79
N SER A 113 -12.82 12.40 1.45
CA SER A 113 -12.03 11.34 0.83
C SER A 113 -10.54 11.50 1.11
N ILE A 114 -10.02 12.72 0.98
CA ILE A 114 -8.63 13.02 1.29
C ILE A 114 -8.33 12.79 2.77
N SER A 115 -9.21 13.27 3.67
CA SER A 115 -9.01 13.10 5.12
C SER A 115 -8.98 11.64 5.53
N ILE A 116 -9.94 10.83 5.05
CA ILE A 116 -9.97 9.39 5.35
C ILE A 116 -8.77 8.67 4.72
N ASN A 117 -8.36 9.06 3.51
CA ASN A 117 -7.16 8.51 2.89
C ASN A 117 -5.92 8.73 3.77
N ASN A 118 -5.75 9.96 4.26
CA ASN A 118 -4.63 10.31 5.12
C ASN A 118 -4.68 9.58 6.46
N ASP A 119 -5.88 9.47 7.09
CA ASP A 119 -6.05 8.74 8.35
C ASP A 119 -5.66 7.26 8.18
N ILE A 120 -6.15 6.61 7.11
CA ILE A 120 -5.82 5.21 6.83
C ILE A 120 -4.32 5.05 6.54
N GLN A 121 -3.72 5.95 5.75
CA GLN A 121 -2.29 5.90 5.46
C GLN A 121 -1.44 6.08 6.72
N ALA A 122 -1.80 7.02 7.59
CA ALA A 122 -1.08 7.23 8.85
C ALA A 122 -1.18 6.00 9.75
N ASP A 123 -2.41 5.49 9.97
CA ASP A 123 -2.65 4.30 10.80
C ASP A 123 -1.90 3.06 10.26
N ILE A 124 -1.84 2.89 8.93
CA ILE A 124 -1.10 1.78 8.30
C ILE A 124 0.41 1.97 8.45
N PHE A 125 0.90 3.19 8.25
CA PHE A 125 2.33 3.50 8.35
C PHE A 125 2.86 3.22 9.74
N ASP A 126 2.16 3.73 10.77
CA ASP A 126 2.51 3.51 12.18
C ASP A 126 2.51 2.01 12.53
N GLN A 127 1.56 1.26 11.94
CA GLN A 127 1.48 -0.18 12.20
C GLN A 127 2.54 -1.00 11.47
N ILE A 128 2.89 -0.62 10.22
CA ILE A 128 3.91 -1.33 9.44
C ILE A 128 5.31 -1.17 10.07
N ILE A 129 5.60 -0.02 10.68
CA ILE A 129 6.89 0.21 11.34
C ILE A 129 7.11 -0.76 12.50
N ASP A 130 6.04 -1.12 13.22
CA ASP A 130 6.09 -2.03 14.37
C ASP A 130 5.95 -3.51 14.01
N VAL A 131 5.86 -3.84 12.71
CA VAL A 131 5.71 -5.24 12.26
C VAL A 131 7.02 -6.00 12.42
N ASP A 132 6.92 -7.25 12.88
CA ASP A 132 8.03 -8.20 12.91
C ASP A 132 8.73 -8.28 11.55
N TRP A 133 10.06 -8.16 11.56
CA TRP A 133 10.86 -8.11 10.34
C TRP A 133 10.69 -9.36 9.47
N LYS A 134 10.61 -10.58 10.07
CA LYS A 134 10.42 -11.86 9.35
C LYS A 134 9.07 -11.86 8.61
N ALA A 135 8.04 -11.26 9.19
CA ALA A 135 6.70 -11.17 8.60
C ALA A 135 6.67 -10.20 7.40
N ILE A 136 7.22 -8.98 7.56
CA ILE A 136 7.19 -7.95 6.52
C ILE A 136 8.16 -8.26 5.37
N SER A 137 9.27 -8.95 5.62
CA SER A 137 10.27 -9.29 4.60
C SER A 137 9.77 -10.23 3.51
N LYS A 138 8.61 -10.86 3.69
CA LYS A 138 7.94 -11.69 2.67
C LYS A 138 7.30 -10.87 1.56
N TYR A 139 7.05 -9.59 1.80
CA TYR A 139 6.43 -8.68 0.84
C TYR A 139 7.49 -7.90 0.06
N SER A 140 7.28 -7.74 -1.24
CA SER A 140 8.13 -6.86 -2.04
C SER A 140 7.81 -5.39 -1.76
N SER A 141 8.81 -4.51 -1.88
CA SER A 141 8.61 -3.06 -1.72
C SER A 141 7.52 -2.52 -2.65
N GLY A 142 7.44 -3.02 -3.89
CA GLY A 142 6.41 -2.64 -4.85
C GLY A 142 5.00 -3.05 -4.40
N GLU A 143 4.87 -4.20 -3.75
CA GLU A 143 3.59 -4.64 -3.19
C GLU A 143 3.16 -3.78 -2.00
N LEU A 144 4.06 -3.47 -1.08
CA LEU A 144 3.80 -2.58 0.05
C LEU A 144 3.35 -1.20 -0.42
N ILE A 145 4.06 -0.60 -1.38
CA ILE A 145 3.71 0.69 -1.98
C ILE A 145 2.33 0.63 -2.67
N SER A 146 2.04 -0.46 -3.38
CA SER A 146 0.73 -0.66 -4.03
C SER A 146 -0.40 -0.74 -3.03
N ARG A 147 -0.23 -1.47 -1.92
CA ARG A 147 -1.22 -1.57 -0.84
C ARG A 147 -1.40 -0.22 -0.14
N PHE A 148 -0.31 0.45 0.17
CA PHE A 148 -0.29 1.75 0.85
C PHE A 148 -0.95 2.88 0.03
N ASN A 149 -0.73 2.94 -1.27
CA ASN A 149 -1.27 4.01 -2.12
C ASN A 149 -2.58 3.61 -2.81
N SER A 150 -2.56 2.53 -3.62
CA SER A 150 -3.67 2.18 -4.51
C SER A 150 -4.84 1.56 -3.74
N ASP A 151 -4.57 0.61 -2.81
CA ASP A 151 -5.64 -0.05 -2.08
C ASP A 151 -6.28 0.92 -1.08
N VAL A 152 -5.49 1.76 -0.39
CA VAL A 152 -6.01 2.81 0.50
C VAL A 152 -6.88 3.81 -0.26
N SER A 153 -6.42 4.30 -1.41
CA SER A 153 -7.22 5.22 -2.24
C SER A 153 -8.55 4.59 -2.70
N THR A 154 -8.55 3.30 -3.03
CA THR A 154 -9.76 2.56 -3.41
C THR A 154 -10.74 2.45 -2.23
N VAL A 155 -10.24 2.14 -1.04
CA VAL A 155 -11.06 2.02 0.17
C VAL A 155 -11.61 3.39 0.57
N SER A 156 -10.77 4.42 0.66
CA SER A 156 -11.16 5.75 1.15
C SER A 156 -12.21 6.43 0.27
N SER A 157 -12.06 6.33 -1.07
CA SER A 157 -13.03 6.90 -2.01
C SER A 157 -14.41 6.24 -1.92
N ASN A 158 -14.45 4.93 -1.72
CA ASN A 158 -15.70 4.18 -1.61
C ASN A 158 -16.33 4.24 -0.21
N ALA A 159 -15.51 4.34 0.85
CA ALA A 159 -15.96 4.44 2.24
C ALA A 159 -16.97 5.59 2.47
N ILE A 160 -16.79 6.69 1.75
CA ILE A 160 -17.62 7.89 1.87
C ILE A 160 -18.80 7.88 0.92
N SER A 161 -18.56 7.45 -0.33
CA SER A 161 -19.53 7.62 -1.41
C SER A 161 -20.63 6.55 -1.39
N TRP A 162 -20.33 5.35 -0.89
CA TRP A 162 -21.22 4.19 -1.05
C TRP A 162 -22.57 4.37 -0.35
N LEU A 163 -22.56 4.62 0.97
CA LEU A 163 -23.79 4.76 1.77
C LEU A 163 -24.66 5.94 1.31
N PRO A 164 -24.11 7.16 1.15
CA PRO A 164 -24.92 8.28 0.68
C PRO A 164 -25.46 8.10 -0.73
N THR A 165 -24.67 7.49 -1.63
CA THR A 165 -25.14 7.25 -3.00
C THR A 165 -26.35 6.31 -3.02
N ILE A 166 -26.35 5.25 -2.19
CA ILE A 166 -27.50 4.35 -2.05
C ILE A 166 -28.70 5.11 -1.46
N VAL A 167 -28.52 5.87 -0.39
CA VAL A 167 -29.60 6.60 0.28
C VAL A 167 -30.23 7.63 -0.68
N ILE A 168 -29.41 8.42 -1.37
CA ILE A 168 -29.89 9.42 -2.33
C ILE A 168 -30.56 8.74 -3.52
N ALA A 169 -30.01 7.64 -4.04
CA ALA A 169 -30.60 6.92 -5.16
C ALA A 169 -31.94 6.27 -4.78
N LEU A 170 -32.03 5.70 -3.58
CA LEU A 170 -33.27 5.11 -3.07
C LEU A 170 -34.34 6.20 -2.84
N TYR A 171 -33.96 7.34 -2.27
CA TYR A 171 -34.84 8.49 -2.14
C TYR A 171 -35.34 8.96 -3.50
N ASN A 172 -34.43 9.16 -4.49
CA ASN A 172 -34.80 9.56 -5.84
C ASN A 172 -35.76 8.56 -6.49
N PHE A 173 -35.48 7.25 -6.30
CA PHE A 173 -36.35 6.18 -6.82
C PHE A 173 -37.77 6.27 -6.23
N VAL A 174 -37.89 6.33 -4.90
CA VAL A 174 -39.18 6.38 -4.20
C VAL A 174 -39.94 7.67 -4.54
N ALA A 175 -39.26 8.81 -4.46
CA ALA A 175 -39.88 10.11 -4.76
C ALA A 175 -40.37 10.22 -6.22
N THR A 176 -39.55 9.77 -7.17
CA THR A 176 -39.94 9.72 -8.58
C THR A 176 -41.10 8.77 -8.83
N PHE A 177 -41.06 7.57 -8.20
CA PHE A 177 -42.15 6.59 -8.32
C PHE A 177 -43.47 7.18 -7.80
N ILE A 178 -43.48 7.78 -6.60
CA ILE A 178 -44.67 8.41 -6.02
C ILE A 178 -45.17 9.55 -6.89
N LEU A 179 -44.26 10.37 -7.42
CA LEU A 179 -44.60 11.49 -8.31
C LEU A 179 -45.32 11.00 -9.58
N ILE A 180 -44.78 10.01 -10.25
CA ILE A 180 -45.41 9.46 -11.49
C ILE A 180 -46.72 8.76 -11.16
N TRP A 181 -46.79 8.02 -10.04
CA TRP A 181 -47.98 7.31 -9.58
C TRP A 181 -49.17 8.24 -9.38
N HIS A 182 -48.92 9.45 -8.88
CA HIS A 182 -49.94 10.48 -8.69
C HIS A 182 -50.59 10.91 -10.02
N TYR A 183 -49.84 10.95 -11.12
CA TYR A 183 -50.38 11.34 -12.42
C TYR A 183 -50.97 10.17 -13.19
N ASN A 184 -50.31 9.00 -13.25
CA ASN A 184 -50.81 7.81 -13.95
C ASN A 184 -50.15 6.52 -13.41
N ARG A 185 -50.97 5.60 -12.93
CA ARG A 185 -50.52 4.32 -12.35
C ARG A 185 -49.81 3.43 -13.36
N VAL A 186 -50.32 3.33 -14.56
CA VAL A 186 -49.75 2.44 -15.61
C VAL A 186 -48.39 2.96 -16.06
N MET A 187 -48.25 4.28 -16.23
CA MET A 187 -46.96 4.92 -16.55
C MET A 187 -45.92 4.67 -15.44
N SER A 188 -46.33 4.72 -14.17
CA SER A 188 -45.46 4.42 -13.07
C SER A 188 -44.96 2.96 -13.08
N LEU A 189 -45.84 2.01 -13.36
CA LEU A 189 -45.47 0.60 -13.49
C LEU A 189 -44.55 0.34 -14.69
N LEU A 190 -44.78 0.99 -15.82
CA LEU A 190 -43.90 0.90 -17.01
C LEU A 190 -42.51 1.49 -16.70
N ALA A 191 -42.43 2.63 -16.02
CA ALA A 191 -41.16 3.21 -15.59
C ALA A 191 -40.43 2.27 -14.65
N PHE A 192 -41.14 1.66 -13.70
CA PHE A 192 -40.56 0.69 -12.76
C PHE A 192 -40.05 -0.57 -13.47
N ALA A 193 -40.83 -1.14 -14.40
CA ALA A 193 -40.47 -2.35 -15.10
C ALA A 193 -39.22 -2.19 -15.99
N SER A 194 -38.93 -0.98 -16.46
CA SER A 194 -37.79 -0.71 -17.34
C SER A 194 -36.43 -0.99 -16.64
N ALA A 195 -36.31 -0.74 -15.34
CA ALA A 195 -35.10 -0.93 -14.58
C ALA A 195 -34.72 -2.42 -14.37
N PRO A 196 -35.62 -3.31 -13.91
CA PRO A 196 -35.34 -4.74 -13.81
C PRO A 196 -34.95 -5.39 -15.14
N VAL A 197 -35.60 -5.00 -16.25
CA VAL A 197 -35.27 -5.52 -17.58
C VAL A 197 -33.83 -5.19 -17.96
N MET A 198 -33.38 -3.94 -17.75
CA MET A 198 -32.02 -3.55 -18.02
C MET A 198 -30.99 -4.30 -17.12
N VAL A 199 -31.34 -4.56 -15.86
CA VAL A 199 -30.48 -5.35 -14.96
C VAL A 199 -30.35 -6.80 -15.41
N LEU A 200 -31.46 -7.44 -15.73
CA LEU A 200 -31.44 -8.83 -16.19
C LEU A 200 -30.57 -8.99 -17.44
N MET A 201 -30.64 -8.02 -18.36
CA MET A 201 -29.78 -8.01 -19.54
C MET A 201 -28.32 -7.66 -19.22
N SER A 202 -28.06 -6.70 -18.33
CA SER A 202 -26.68 -6.32 -17.95
C SER A 202 -25.93 -7.48 -17.28
N LYS A 203 -26.62 -8.35 -16.55
CA LYS A 203 -26.02 -9.54 -15.92
C LYS A 203 -25.34 -10.46 -16.93
N TYR A 204 -25.87 -10.58 -18.13
CA TYR A 204 -25.30 -11.42 -19.20
C TYR A 204 -23.89 -10.91 -19.61
N PHE A 205 -23.71 -9.60 -19.66
CA PHE A 205 -22.44 -8.97 -20.09
C PHE A 205 -21.42 -8.79 -18.97
N ILE A 206 -21.87 -8.62 -17.72
CA ILE A 206 -21.00 -8.33 -16.56
C ILE A 206 -19.92 -9.41 -16.35
N GLY A 207 -20.26 -10.69 -16.51
CA GLY A 207 -19.32 -11.79 -16.33
C GLY A 207 -18.14 -11.73 -17.31
N LYS A 208 -18.44 -11.50 -18.59
CA LYS A 208 -17.42 -11.42 -19.66
C LYS A 208 -16.59 -10.14 -19.54
N GLN A 209 -17.23 -9.03 -19.19
CA GLN A 209 -16.55 -7.74 -18.94
C GLN A 209 -15.55 -7.84 -17.78
N ARG A 210 -15.92 -8.53 -16.68
CA ARG A 210 -15.00 -8.80 -15.56
C ARG A 210 -13.79 -9.65 -15.98
N GLN A 211 -14.02 -10.66 -16.82
CA GLN A 211 -12.94 -11.51 -17.32
C GLN A 211 -11.93 -10.71 -18.14
N TYR A 212 -12.40 -9.83 -19.04
CA TYR A 212 -11.54 -8.94 -19.81
C TYR A 212 -10.79 -7.95 -18.90
N ALA A 213 -11.49 -7.32 -17.98
CA ALA A 213 -10.90 -6.38 -17.03
C ALA A 213 -9.80 -7.05 -16.17
N ARG A 214 -10.05 -8.28 -15.69
CA ARG A 214 -9.05 -9.06 -14.94
C ARG A 214 -7.81 -9.36 -15.79
N LYS A 215 -7.99 -9.88 -17.01
CA LYS A 215 -6.89 -10.17 -17.93
C LYS A 215 -6.09 -8.91 -18.27
N ALA A 216 -6.76 -7.78 -18.50
CA ALA A 216 -6.12 -6.51 -18.78
C ALA A 216 -5.28 -6.03 -17.57
N LYS A 217 -5.82 -6.15 -16.37
CA LYS A 217 -5.10 -5.79 -15.13
C LYS A 217 -3.88 -6.70 -14.89
N GLU A 218 -4.02 -8.01 -15.07
CA GLU A 218 -2.91 -8.96 -14.96
C GLU A 218 -1.79 -8.65 -15.98
N MET A 219 -2.17 -8.33 -17.22
CA MET A 219 -1.20 -7.99 -18.27
C MET A 219 -0.51 -6.66 -18.00
N SER A 220 -1.26 -5.65 -17.55
CA SER A 220 -0.72 -4.35 -17.15
C SER A 220 0.25 -4.48 -15.97
N SER A 221 -0.07 -5.31 -14.99
CA SER A 221 0.80 -5.58 -13.84
C SER A 221 2.12 -6.24 -14.27
N LYS A 222 2.06 -7.21 -15.21
CA LYS A 222 3.27 -7.84 -15.76
C LYS A 222 4.15 -6.85 -16.55
N MET A 223 3.52 -5.95 -17.31
CA MET A 223 4.24 -4.90 -18.04
C MET A 223 4.91 -3.92 -17.08
N MET A 224 4.20 -3.48 -16.05
CA MET A 224 4.75 -2.62 -15.00
C MET A 224 5.92 -3.29 -14.26
N GLY A 225 5.82 -4.57 -13.94
CA GLY A 225 6.92 -5.34 -13.35
C GLY A 225 8.16 -5.32 -14.24
N PHE A 226 8.00 -5.51 -15.55
CA PHE A 226 9.08 -5.43 -16.52
C PHE A 226 9.68 -4.00 -16.60
N GLU A 227 8.85 -2.96 -16.57
CA GLU A 227 9.29 -1.56 -16.58
C GLU A 227 10.11 -1.22 -15.33
N VAL A 228 9.63 -1.60 -14.16
CA VAL A 228 10.33 -1.41 -12.87
C VAL A 228 11.67 -2.14 -12.87
N GLU A 229 11.71 -3.41 -13.30
CA GLU A 229 12.94 -4.20 -13.42
C GLU A 229 13.93 -3.54 -14.38
N THR A 230 13.44 -3.01 -15.51
CA THR A 230 14.25 -2.33 -16.52
C THR A 230 14.89 -1.07 -15.94
N PHE A 231 14.12 -0.22 -15.27
CA PHE A 231 14.64 1.01 -14.66
C PHE A 231 15.57 0.73 -13.48
N TYR A 232 15.27 -0.30 -12.70
CA TYR A 232 16.13 -0.73 -11.59
C TYR A 232 17.52 -1.18 -12.07
N ASN A 233 17.58 -1.89 -13.22
CA ASN A 233 18.82 -2.43 -13.80
C ASN A 233 19.34 -1.59 -14.98
N PHE A 234 19.03 -0.30 -15.01
CA PHE A 234 19.33 0.56 -16.15
C PHE A 234 20.83 0.61 -16.49
N ASP A 235 21.68 0.67 -15.47
CA ASP A 235 23.14 0.71 -15.64
C ASP A 235 23.66 -0.61 -16.24
N ASN A 236 23.12 -1.75 -15.79
CA ASN A 236 23.49 -3.06 -16.34
C ASN A 236 23.05 -3.19 -17.81
N ILE A 237 21.82 -2.75 -18.12
CA ILE A 237 21.27 -2.78 -19.48
C ILE A 237 22.12 -1.94 -20.43
N LYS A 238 22.58 -0.76 -19.97
CA LYS A 238 23.51 0.09 -20.72
C LYS A 238 24.88 -0.54 -20.87
N SER A 239 25.45 -1.07 -19.79
CA SER A 239 26.78 -1.68 -19.77
C SER A 239 26.88 -2.88 -20.71
N PHE A 240 25.83 -3.70 -20.77
CA PHE A 240 25.76 -4.84 -21.69
C PHE A 240 25.37 -4.46 -23.12
N GLY A 241 25.03 -3.20 -23.39
CA GLY A 241 24.61 -2.75 -24.72
C GLY A 241 23.30 -3.34 -25.23
N VAL A 242 22.45 -3.88 -24.33
CA VAL A 242 21.23 -4.61 -24.70
C VAL A 242 19.97 -3.75 -24.76
N MET A 243 20.12 -2.42 -24.83
CA MET A 243 19.00 -1.46 -24.89
C MET A 243 17.99 -1.76 -26.00
N GLY A 244 18.50 -2.18 -27.20
CA GLY A 244 17.65 -2.54 -28.34
C GLY A 244 16.73 -3.73 -28.04
N ALA A 245 17.24 -4.77 -27.38
CA ALA A 245 16.48 -5.95 -27.00
C ALA A 245 15.38 -5.62 -25.97
N TYR A 246 15.70 -4.78 -24.97
CA TYR A 246 14.71 -4.32 -23.97
C TYR A 246 13.64 -3.43 -24.60
N GLY A 247 14.03 -2.54 -25.53
CA GLY A 247 13.07 -1.75 -26.30
C GLY A 247 12.13 -2.62 -27.15
N GLN A 248 12.63 -3.68 -27.77
CA GLN A 248 11.80 -4.65 -28.49
C GLN A 248 10.86 -5.43 -27.55
N LYS A 249 11.35 -5.86 -26.40
CA LYS A 249 10.57 -6.56 -25.40
C LYS A 249 9.43 -5.68 -24.86
N LEU A 250 9.69 -4.39 -24.61
CA LEU A 250 8.65 -3.43 -24.25
C LEU A 250 7.57 -3.32 -25.33
N ARG A 251 7.96 -3.17 -26.60
CA ARG A 251 7.02 -3.10 -27.73
C ARG A 251 6.17 -4.35 -27.86
N GLN A 252 6.73 -5.53 -27.57
CA GLN A 252 5.98 -6.79 -27.55
C GLN A 252 4.93 -6.80 -26.42
N TRP A 253 5.29 -6.32 -25.23
CA TRP A 253 4.35 -6.17 -24.14
C TRP A 253 3.24 -5.17 -24.48
N GLN A 254 3.61 -4.00 -25.01
CA GLN A 254 2.66 -2.98 -25.45
C GLN A 254 1.70 -3.52 -26.52
N ALA A 255 2.20 -4.30 -27.49
CA ALA A 255 1.36 -4.92 -28.51
C ALA A 255 0.34 -5.90 -27.90
N LYS A 256 0.75 -6.73 -26.92
CA LYS A 256 -0.16 -7.64 -26.20
C LYS A 256 -1.22 -6.89 -25.40
N VAL A 257 -0.79 -5.86 -24.64
CA VAL A 257 -1.73 -5.00 -23.87
C VAL A 257 -2.69 -4.30 -24.81
N LYS A 258 -2.18 -3.70 -25.91
CA LYS A 258 -3.02 -3.04 -26.93
C LYS A 258 -4.07 -3.98 -27.51
N LYS A 259 -3.68 -5.19 -27.91
CA LYS A 259 -4.61 -6.18 -28.46
C LYS A 259 -5.72 -6.50 -27.47
N LEU A 260 -5.38 -6.83 -26.22
CA LEU A 260 -6.35 -7.18 -25.18
C LEU A 260 -7.26 -6.00 -24.82
N THR A 261 -6.70 -4.79 -24.75
CA THR A 261 -7.46 -3.55 -24.47
C THR A 261 -8.43 -3.24 -25.60
N LEU A 262 -8.03 -3.44 -26.86
CA LEU A 262 -8.92 -3.25 -28.01
C LEU A 262 -10.03 -4.29 -28.04
N GLU A 263 -9.76 -5.56 -27.74
CA GLU A 263 -10.78 -6.61 -27.62
C GLU A 263 -11.80 -6.28 -26.51
N HIS A 264 -11.31 -5.85 -25.33
CA HIS A 264 -12.17 -5.39 -24.24
C HIS A 264 -13.01 -4.18 -24.64
N ASN A 265 -12.39 -3.20 -25.30
CA ASN A 265 -13.08 -1.98 -25.75
C ASN A 265 -14.17 -2.29 -26.77
N LEU A 266 -13.87 -3.16 -27.74
CA LEU A 266 -14.84 -3.60 -28.74
C LEU A 266 -16.02 -4.33 -28.10
N PHE A 267 -15.77 -5.22 -27.15
CA PHE A 267 -16.82 -5.88 -26.38
C PHE A 267 -17.65 -4.85 -25.56
N THR A 268 -17.01 -3.86 -24.96
CA THR A 268 -17.70 -2.77 -24.23
C THR A 268 -18.57 -1.95 -25.16
N ILE A 269 -18.08 -1.60 -26.36
CA ILE A 269 -18.86 -0.88 -27.38
C ILE A 269 -20.07 -1.73 -27.81
N GLN A 270 -19.89 -3.00 -28.14
CA GLN A 270 -20.98 -3.89 -28.50
C GLN A 270 -22.04 -3.99 -27.40
N THR A 271 -21.61 -4.12 -26.14
CA THR A 271 -22.50 -4.14 -24.98
C THR A 271 -23.27 -2.83 -24.85
N ASN A 272 -22.57 -1.69 -24.97
CA ASN A 272 -23.20 -0.37 -24.89
C ASN A 272 -24.20 -0.14 -26.01
N VAL A 273 -23.88 -0.53 -27.24
CA VAL A 273 -24.79 -0.42 -28.37
C VAL A 273 -26.05 -1.28 -28.14
N PHE A 274 -25.87 -2.53 -27.71
CA PHE A 274 -26.99 -3.40 -27.41
C PHE A 274 -27.90 -2.85 -26.29
N MET A 275 -27.29 -2.40 -25.19
CA MET A 275 -28.00 -1.78 -24.07
C MET A 275 -28.71 -0.48 -24.47
N SER A 276 -28.07 0.32 -25.34
CA SER A 276 -28.68 1.54 -25.89
C SER A 276 -29.87 1.24 -26.78
N LEU A 277 -29.77 0.24 -27.66
CA LEU A 277 -30.89 -0.20 -28.50
C LEU A 277 -32.08 -0.69 -27.66
N LEU A 278 -31.79 -1.49 -26.62
CA LEU A 278 -32.82 -1.94 -25.67
C LEU A 278 -33.45 -0.75 -24.94
N GLY A 279 -32.62 0.18 -24.48
CA GLY A 279 -33.06 1.42 -23.84
C GLY A 279 -33.94 2.27 -24.77
N MET A 280 -33.56 2.39 -26.04
CA MET A 280 -34.37 3.07 -27.07
C MET A 280 -35.71 2.35 -27.31
N ALA A 281 -35.71 1.03 -27.41
CA ALA A 281 -36.96 0.26 -27.59
C ALA A 281 -37.94 0.52 -26.43
N VAL A 282 -37.44 0.45 -25.17
CA VAL A 282 -38.25 0.78 -23.98
C VAL A 282 -38.68 2.25 -24.01
N GLN A 283 -37.79 3.16 -24.46
CA GLN A 283 -38.10 4.58 -24.56
C GLN A 283 -39.22 4.88 -25.56
N TYR A 284 -39.11 4.33 -26.76
CA TYR A 284 -40.13 4.57 -27.80
C TYR A 284 -41.43 3.87 -27.48
N SER A 285 -41.41 2.70 -26.84
CA SER A 285 -42.62 2.04 -26.34
C SER A 285 -43.35 2.89 -25.29
N ALA A 286 -42.60 3.43 -24.32
CA ALA A 286 -43.17 4.35 -23.34
C ALA A 286 -43.68 5.65 -23.97
N PHE A 287 -42.92 6.19 -24.93
CA PHE A 287 -43.34 7.39 -25.68
C PHE A 287 -44.62 7.13 -26.48
N GLY A 288 -44.70 6.01 -27.22
CA GLY A 288 -45.90 5.63 -27.95
C GLY A 288 -47.12 5.47 -27.05
N TYR A 289 -46.93 4.86 -25.87
CA TYR A 289 -48.01 4.78 -24.87
C TYR A 289 -48.42 6.16 -24.35
N CYS A 290 -47.50 7.05 -24.15
CA CYS A 290 -47.81 8.44 -23.76
C CYS A 290 -48.58 9.18 -24.86
N LEU A 291 -48.21 8.99 -26.15
CA LEU A 291 -48.93 9.57 -27.27
C LEU A 291 -50.37 9.05 -27.36
N TYR A 292 -50.56 7.74 -27.12
CA TYR A 292 -51.91 7.14 -27.08
C TYR A 292 -52.75 7.77 -25.96
N LEU A 293 -52.21 7.94 -24.74
CA LEU A 293 -52.91 8.60 -23.65
C LEU A 293 -53.17 10.09 -23.92
N LEU A 294 -52.23 10.77 -24.57
CA LEU A 294 -52.37 12.17 -24.96
C LEU A 294 -53.47 12.34 -26.02
N TRP A 295 -53.49 11.46 -27.03
CA TRP A 295 -54.54 11.46 -28.05
C TRP A 295 -55.93 11.20 -27.45
N GLY A 296 -56.03 10.30 -26.46
CA GLY A 296 -57.25 10.05 -25.69
C GLY A 296 -57.60 11.13 -24.66
N HIS A 297 -56.91 12.24 -24.62
CA HIS A 297 -57.06 13.34 -23.62
C HIS A 297 -56.99 12.89 -22.14
N GLN A 298 -56.32 11.75 -21.90
CA GLN A 298 -56.16 11.22 -20.54
C GLN A 298 -54.99 11.88 -19.78
N ILE A 299 -54.04 12.45 -20.48
CA ILE A 299 -52.90 13.19 -19.92
C ILE A 299 -52.67 14.49 -20.69
N THR A 300 -52.06 15.47 -20.04
CA THR A 300 -51.60 16.71 -20.68
C THR A 300 -50.22 16.54 -21.32
N TYR A 301 -49.85 17.44 -22.23
CA TYR A 301 -48.56 17.45 -22.89
C TYR A 301 -47.43 17.62 -21.86
N GLY A 302 -47.62 18.49 -20.85
CA GLY A 302 -46.66 18.66 -19.75
C GLY A 302 -46.51 17.40 -18.92
N THR A 303 -47.57 16.62 -18.70
CA THR A 303 -47.50 15.31 -18.00
C THR A 303 -46.68 14.31 -18.81
N MET A 304 -46.83 14.24 -20.12
CA MET A 304 -46.00 13.42 -20.98
C MET A 304 -44.52 13.78 -20.86
N MET A 305 -44.16 15.06 -20.93
CA MET A 305 -42.80 15.52 -20.81
C MET A 305 -42.20 15.22 -19.42
N LEU A 306 -42.94 15.46 -18.33
CA LEU A 306 -42.56 15.09 -16.98
C LEU A 306 -42.24 13.60 -16.88
N PHE A 307 -43.12 12.74 -17.42
CA PHE A 307 -42.91 11.29 -17.40
C PHE A 307 -41.63 10.88 -18.12
N MET A 308 -41.37 11.41 -19.30
CA MET A 308 -40.17 11.10 -20.09
C MET A 308 -38.90 11.50 -19.35
N GLU A 309 -38.88 12.66 -18.71
CA GLU A 309 -37.76 13.14 -17.89
C GLU A 309 -37.58 12.25 -16.67
N GLN A 310 -38.64 11.97 -15.90
CA GLN A 310 -38.53 11.21 -14.65
C GLN A 310 -38.16 9.76 -14.92
N ARG A 311 -38.61 9.15 -16.02
CA ARG A 311 -38.17 7.83 -16.45
C ARG A 311 -36.65 7.77 -16.67
N SER A 312 -36.09 8.79 -17.35
CA SER A 312 -34.64 8.88 -17.56
C SER A 312 -33.87 9.01 -16.23
N ARG A 313 -34.36 9.84 -15.31
CA ARG A 313 -33.78 10.00 -13.96
C ARG A 313 -33.82 8.70 -13.14
N LEU A 314 -34.94 7.97 -13.22
CA LEU A 314 -35.11 6.67 -12.55
C LEU A 314 -34.13 5.62 -13.07
N SER A 315 -33.99 5.51 -14.39
CA SER A 315 -33.00 4.62 -15.03
C SER A 315 -31.58 4.99 -14.62
N GLY A 316 -31.23 6.28 -14.59
CA GLY A 316 -29.94 6.78 -14.14
C GLY A 316 -29.65 6.50 -12.66
N ALA A 317 -30.63 6.66 -11.78
CA ALA A 317 -30.50 6.32 -10.36
C ALA A 317 -30.24 4.82 -10.17
N PHE A 318 -30.98 3.99 -10.90
CA PHE A 318 -30.82 2.56 -10.86
C PHE A 318 -29.43 2.10 -11.36
N ASN A 319 -28.99 2.63 -12.49
CA ASN A 319 -27.65 2.31 -13.03
C ASN A 319 -26.53 2.70 -12.06
N ARG A 320 -26.68 3.80 -11.31
CA ARG A 320 -25.74 4.17 -10.26
C ARG A 320 -25.65 3.13 -9.15
N VAL A 321 -26.78 2.61 -8.67
CA VAL A 321 -26.81 1.57 -7.63
C VAL A 321 -26.17 0.27 -8.14
N VAL A 322 -26.49 -0.15 -9.37
CA VAL A 322 -25.87 -1.33 -9.97
C VAL A 322 -24.36 -1.16 -10.15
N GLY A 323 -23.91 0.04 -10.53
CA GLY A 323 -22.50 0.39 -10.65
C GLY A 323 -21.72 0.35 -9.33
N LEU A 324 -22.39 0.44 -8.17
CA LEU A 324 -21.76 0.31 -6.87
C LEU A 324 -21.33 -1.14 -6.53
N VAL A 325 -21.95 -2.16 -7.14
CA VAL A 325 -21.63 -3.56 -6.82
C VAL A 325 -20.17 -3.93 -7.11
N PRO A 326 -19.59 -3.59 -8.29
CA PRO A 326 -18.17 -3.81 -8.53
C PRO A 326 -17.27 -3.04 -7.54
N SER A 327 -17.60 -1.78 -7.26
CA SER A 327 -16.86 -0.95 -6.31
C SER A 327 -16.87 -1.53 -4.90
N PHE A 328 -18.02 -2.06 -4.47
CA PHE A 328 -18.18 -2.75 -3.19
C PHE A 328 -17.23 -3.94 -3.05
N LEU A 329 -17.19 -4.80 -4.07
CA LEU A 329 -16.33 -5.98 -4.08
C LEU A 329 -14.85 -5.60 -4.17
N THR A 330 -14.51 -4.61 -4.99
CA THR A 330 -13.11 -4.15 -5.12
C THR A 330 -12.61 -3.54 -3.82
N SER A 331 -13.45 -2.75 -3.14
CA SER A 331 -13.09 -2.17 -1.84
C SER A 331 -12.90 -3.22 -0.75
N SER A 332 -13.73 -4.28 -0.73
CA SER A 332 -13.54 -5.40 0.21
C SER A 332 -12.20 -6.09 -0.05
N VAL A 333 -11.85 -6.39 -1.31
CA VAL A 333 -10.55 -7.00 -1.64
C VAL A 333 -9.38 -6.09 -1.22
N SER A 334 -9.46 -4.79 -1.49
CA SER A 334 -8.43 -3.84 -1.09
C SER A 334 -8.33 -3.72 0.43
N ALA A 335 -9.46 -3.68 1.14
CA ALA A 335 -9.49 -3.65 2.61
C ALA A 335 -8.89 -4.93 3.21
N HIS A 336 -9.21 -6.09 2.65
CA HIS A 336 -8.63 -7.36 3.07
C HIS A 336 -7.10 -7.36 2.95
N ARG A 337 -6.57 -6.92 1.81
CA ARG A 337 -5.12 -6.81 1.59
C ARG A 337 -4.43 -5.82 2.53
N ILE A 338 -5.11 -4.73 2.90
CA ILE A 338 -4.61 -3.78 3.90
C ILE A 338 -4.61 -4.44 5.29
N ARG A 339 -5.71 -5.12 5.66
CA ARG A 339 -5.82 -5.80 6.95
C ARG A 339 -4.79 -6.91 7.10
N GLU A 340 -4.47 -7.66 6.04
CA GLU A 340 -3.36 -8.62 6.07
C GLU A 340 -2.03 -7.99 6.52
N LEU A 341 -1.76 -6.72 6.19
CA LEU A 341 -0.57 -6.02 6.69
C LEU A 341 -0.73 -5.55 8.14
N ILE A 342 -1.93 -5.07 8.49
CA ILE A 342 -2.23 -4.58 9.84
C ILE A 342 -2.22 -5.72 10.87
N ASP A 343 -2.68 -6.91 10.46
CA ASP A 343 -2.81 -8.09 11.31
C ASP A 343 -1.50 -8.90 11.40
N LEU A 344 -0.40 -8.44 10.74
CA LEU A 344 0.90 -9.08 10.89
C LEU A 344 1.38 -9.02 12.34
N PRO A 345 2.13 -10.05 12.80
CA PRO A 345 2.69 -10.06 14.13
C PRO A 345 3.59 -8.84 14.33
N ARG A 346 3.46 -8.20 15.48
CA ARG A 346 4.25 -7.02 15.86
C ARG A 346 5.45 -7.42 16.68
N GLU A 347 6.45 -6.56 16.65
CA GLU A 347 7.55 -6.67 17.58
C GLU A 347 7.03 -6.46 19.02
N VAL A 348 7.54 -7.26 19.94
CA VAL A 348 7.19 -7.14 21.35
C VAL A 348 8.06 -6.05 21.94
N HIS A 349 7.47 -4.96 22.36
CA HIS A 349 8.15 -3.87 23.06
C HIS A 349 8.05 -4.08 24.58
N ILE A 350 9.20 -4.09 25.23
CA ILE A 350 9.32 -4.03 26.68
C ILE A 350 9.81 -2.62 27.01
N PRO A 351 9.17 -1.85 27.91
CA PRO A 351 9.58 -0.48 28.19
C PRO A 351 11.07 -0.37 28.49
N GLU A 352 11.74 0.54 27.82
CA GLU A 352 13.17 0.84 27.99
C GLU A 352 13.44 1.20 29.46
N SER A 353 14.20 0.35 30.17
CA SER A 353 14.52 0.65 31.57
C SER A 353 15.74 1.55 31.62
N GLU A 354 15.67 2.67 32.38
CA GLU A 354 16.84 3.50 32.68
C GLU A 354 18.00 2.68 33.29
N GLN A 355 17.67 1.56 33.95
CA GLN A 355 18.64 0.63 34.50
C GLN A 355 19.51 -0.02 33.41
N LEU A 356 18.92 -0.38 32.25
CA LEU A 356 19.67 -0.97 31.12
C LEU A 356 20.64 0.05 30.50
N ARG A 357 20.29 1.34 30.48
CA ARG A 357 21.20 2.40 30.02
C ARG A 357 22.39 2.58 30.98
N ALA A 358 22.16 2.55 32.28
CA ALA A 358 23.20 2.62 33.27
C ALA A 358 24.17 1.43 33.22
N LEU A 359 23.65 0.22 32.96
CA LEU A 359 24.44 -0.99 32.76
C LEU A 359 25.27 -0.96 31.47
N ALA A 360 24.86 -0.17 30.47
CA ALA A 360 25.55 -0.06 29.19
C ALA A 360 26.98 0.53 29.31
N GLU A 361 27.26 1.32 30.32
CA GLU A 361 28.59 1.90 30.55
C GLU A 361 29.66 0.82 30.83
N ASN A 362 29.27 -0.31 31.42
CA ASN A 362 30.19 -1.41 31.75
C ASN A 362 30.31 -2.44 30.61
N GLY A 363 29.55 -2.26 29.50
CA GLY A 363 29.51 -3.19 28.39
C GLY A 363 28.65 -4.44 28.67
N PHE A 364 28.38 -5.20 27.64
CA PHE A 364 27.58 -6.43 27.69
C PHE A 364 28.32 -7.60 27.06
N GLU A 365 28.21 -8.78 27.66
CA GLU A 365 28.52 -10.04 26.99
C GLU A 365 27.42 -10.36 26.00
N VAL A 366 27.76 -10.75 24.78
CA VAL A 366 26.83 -11.23 23.77
C VAL A 366 26.84 -12.76 23.81
N ARG A 367 25.69 -13.37 24.08
CA ARG A 367 25.58 -14.83 24.20
C ARG A 367 24.44 -15.41 23.36
N MET A 368 24.76 -16.49 22.67
CA MET A 368 23.78 -17.37 22.05
C MET A 368 24.07 -18.80 22.49
N LYS A 369 23.01 -19.55 22.87
CA LYS A 369 23.12 -20.93 23.36
C LYS A 369 22.14 -21.83 22.64
N ASP A 370 22.62 -22.93 22.11
CA ASP A 370 21.84 -23.99 21.46
C ASP A 370 20.87 -23.44 20.39
N VAL A 371 21.33 -22.45 19.61
CA VAL A 371 20.47 -21.70 18.69
C VAL A 371 20.24 -22.46 17.40
N ASP A 372 18.95 -22.70 17.10
CA ASP A 372 18.46 -23.15 15.80
C ASP A 372 17.63 -22.04 15.16
N PHE A 373 17.78 -21.86 13.85
CA PHE A 373 16.97 -20.91 13.08
C PHE A 373 16.81 -21.31 11.62
N ALA A 374 15.57 -21.18 11.11
CA ALA A 374 15.23 -21.33 9.70
C ALA A 374 14.28 -20.19 9.22
N TYR A 375 14.49 -19.69 8.01
CA TYR A 375 13.52 -18.79 7.37
C TYR A 375 12.28 -19.56 6.90
N GLU A 376 12.50 -20.78 6.37
CA GLU A 376 11.49 -21.75 5.97
C GLU A 376 11.73 -23.04 6.77
N SER A 377 10.67 -23.68 7.25
CA SER A 377 10.74 -24.80 8.21
C SER A 377 11.60 -25.99 7.75
N ASP A 378 11.81 -26.16 6.45
CA ASP A 378 12.53 -27.27 5.82
C ASP A 378 13.98 -26.93 5.46
N ARG A 379 14.43 -25.69 5.71
CA ARG A 379 15.79 -25.23 5.37
C ARG A 379 16.46 -24.55 6.56
N PRO A 380 17.11 -25.29 7.45
CA PRO A 380 17.85 -24.71 8.56
C PRO A 380 19.01 -23.86 8.03
N VAL A 381 19.20 -22.69 8.65
CA VAL A 381 20.30 -21.77 8.34
C VAL A 381 21.32 -21.76 9.47
N ILE A 382 20.88 -21.89 10.70
CA ILE A 382 21.70 -22.05 11.89
C ILE A 382 21.17 -23.23 12.66
N SER A 383 22.05 -24.13 13.11
CA SER A 383 21.69 -25.33 13.86
C SER A 383 22.70 -25.59 14.98
N ASP A 384 22.19 -25.89 16.16
CA ASP A 384 22.97 -26.30 17.34
C ASP A 384 24.22 -25.44 17.53
N SER A 385 24.01 -24.10 17.55
CA SER A 385 25.10 -23.14 17.45
C SER A 385 25.22 -22.30 18.72
N GLU A 386 26.46 -22.11 19.14
CA GLU A 386 26.83 -21.24 20.26
C GLU A 386 27.65 -20.06 19.77
N PHE A 387 27.46 -18.91 20.43
CA PHE A 387 28.25 -17.71 20.19
C PHE A 387 28.48 -16.97 21.50
N TYR A 388 29.69 -16.45 21.66
CA TYR A 388 30.09 -15.73 22.84
C TYR A 388 31.07 -14.60 22.50
N ALA A 389 30.79 -13.39 23.00
CA ALA A 389 31.73 -12.27 22.95
C ALA A 389 31.71 -11.53 24.29
N ARG A 390 32.89 -11.17 24.81
CA ARG A 390 33.05 -10.38 26.05
C ARG A 390 33.01 -8.89 25.78
N PRO A 391 32.71 -8.07 26.80
CA PRO A 391 32.87 -6.62 26.69
C PRO A 391 34.30 -6.25 26.25
N GLY A 392 34.40 -5.36 25.25
CA GLY A 392 35.69 -4.89 24.72
C GLY A 392 36.37 -5.85 23.73
N GLU A 393 35.84 -7.05 23.48
CA GLU A 393 36.42 -7.95 22.48
C GLU A 393 36.04 -7.57 21.05
N ILE A 394 36.93 -7.87 20.12
CA ILE A 394 36.67 -7.87 18.70
C ILE A 394 36.53 -9.33 18.27
N VAL A 395 35.35 -9.64 17.75
CA VAL A 395 35.00 -11.00 17.31
C VAL A 395 34.70 -11.01 15.82
N ALA A 396 35.35 -11.89 15.07
CA ALA A 396 35.06 -12.08 13.65
C ALA A 396 34.07 -13.22 13.41
N LEU A 397 33.13 -13.02 12.51
CA LEU A 397 32.31 -14.05 11.89
C LEU A 397 32.82 -14.28 10.46
N VAL A 398 33.33 -15.47 10.18
CA VAL A 398 33.88 -15.85 8.88
C VAL A 398 33.11 -17.03 8.28
N GLY A 399 33.21 -17.20 6.98
CA GLY A 399 32.55 -18.31 6.27
C GLY A 399 32.13 -17.91 4.86
N PRO A 400 31.79 -18.83 3.98
CA PRO A 400 31.35 -18.56 2.63
C PRO A 400 30.11 -17.64 2.58
N SER A 401 29.86 -17.00 1.44
CA SER A 401 28.66 -16.20 1.26
C SER A 401 27.42 -17.10 1.27
N GLY A 402 26.36 -16.67 2.00
CA GLY A 402 25.11 -17.43 2.12
C GLY A 402 25.00 -18.40 3.30
N GLU A 403 26.07 -18.66 4.04
CA GLU A 403 26.11 -19.61 5.16
C GLU A 403 25.41 -19.15 6.45
N GLY A 404 24.94 -17.89 6.53
CA GLY A 404 24.17 -17.43 7.69
C GLY A 404 24.82 -16.36 8.55
N LYS A 405 25.95 -15.74 8.15
CA LYS A 405 26.61 -14.65 8.89
C LYS A 405 25.67 -13.47 9.18
N THR A 406 24.99 -12.97 8.15
CA THR A 406 23.97 -11.91 8.31
C THR A 406 22.78 -12.38 9.14
N THR A 407 22.45 -13.68 9.12
CA THR A 407 21.41 -14.27 9.98
C THR A 407 21.81 -14.20 11.45
N MET A 408 23.08 -14.49 11.78
CA MET A 408 23.60 -14.30 13.14
C MET A 408 23.48 -12.85 13.60
N ILE A 409 23.83 -11.88 12.75
CA ILE A 409 23.66 -10.44 13.06
C ILE A 409 22.19 -10.08 13.26
N ARG A 410 21.29 -10.61 12.45
CA ARG A 410 19.84 -10.35 12.61
C ARG A 410 19.29 -10.96 13.91
N LEU A 411 19.78 -12.12 14.35
CA LEU A 411 19.47 -12.71 15.66
C LEU A 411 19.96 -11.79 16.78
N MET A 412 21.21 -11.27 16.69
CA MET A 412 21.76 -10.33 17.68
C MET A 412 20.96 -9.04 17.76
N LEU A 413 20.50 -8.51 16.64
CA LEU A 413 19.64 -7.31 16.58
C LEU A 413 18.19 -7.58 17.02
N GLY A 414 17.82 -8.82 17.33
CA GLY A 414 16.44 -9.20 17.61
C GLY A 414 15.48 -8.89 16.47
N LEU A 415 15.97 -8.81 15.22
CA LEU A 415 15.12 -8.71 14.01
C LEU A 415 14.42 -10.03 13.70
N ILE A 416 15.04 -11.11 14.10
CA ILE A 416 14.51 -12.47 14.02
C ILE A 416 14.78 -13.18 15.35
N ARG A 417 13.90 -14.11 15.71
CA ARG A 417 14.05 -14.90 16.95
C ARG A 417 14.51 -16.30 16.62
N PRO A 418 15.34 -16.92 17.47
CA PRO A 418 15.68 -18.32 17.31
C PRO A 418 14.43 -19.20 17.40
N ASP A 419 14.37 -20.27 16.57
CA ASP A 419 13.29 -21.27 16.64
C ASP A 419 13.51 -22.18 17.87
N ARG A 420 14.78 -22.37 18.31
CA ARG A 420 15.19 -23.06 19.52
C ARG A 420 16.44 -22.36 20.10
N GLY A 421 16.67 -22.57 21.39
CA GLY A 421 17.79 -21.93 22.11
C GLY A 421 17.48 -20.52 22.55
N THR A 422 18.50 -19.77 22.95
CA THR A 422 18.35 -18.41 23.48
C THR A 422 19.46 -17.48 22.98
N ALA A 423 19.09 -16.22 22.69
CA ALA A 423 20.01 -15.14 22.35
C ALA A 423 19.80 -14.00 23.36
N PHE A 424 20.82 -13.65 24.13
CA PHE A 424 20.71 -12.66 25.19
C PHE A 424 22.02 -11.87 25.39
N LEU A 425 21.88 -10.70 25.98
CA LEU A 425 22.96 -9.86 26.50
C LEU A 425 23.07 -10.08 27.99
N ARG A 426 24.28 -10.21 28.50
CA ARG A 426 24.54 -10.32 29.94
C ARG A 426 25.36 -9.15 30.44
N ALA A 427 24.81 -8.41 31.38
CA ALA A 427 25.49 -7.29 32.01
C ALA A 427 26.52 -7.79 33.07
N SER A 428 27.38 -6.89 33.51
CA SER A 428 28.43 -7.16 34.53
C SER A 428 27.87 -7.59 35.89
N ASP A 429 26.65 -7.18 36.22
CA ASP A 429 25.94 -7.55 37.45
C ASP A 429 25.23 -8.92 37.36
N GLY A 430 25.28 -9.57 36.18
CA GLY A 430 24.63 -10.84 35.91
C GLY A 430 23.22 -10.73 35.34
N THR A 431 22.69 -9.52 35.14
CA THR A 431 21.39 -9.29 34.52
C THR A 431 21.43 -9.76 33.06
N GLU A 432 20.45 -10.58 32.68
CA GLU A 432 20.30 -11.07 31.31
C GLU A 432 19.14 -10.33 30.61
N VAL A 433 19.41 -9.88 29.40
CA VAL A 433 18.46 -9.15 28.54
C VAL A 433 18.30 -9.90 27.24
N GLU A 434 17.08 -10.35 26.93
CA GLU A 434 16.79 -11.03 25.66
C GLU A 434 17.04 -10.07 24.48
N MET A 435 17.64 -10.58 23.41
CA MET A 435 17.84 -9.82 22.17
C MET A 435 16.51 -9.68 21.44
N ASN A 436 15.93 -8.47 21.48
CA ASN A 436 14.64 -8.15 20.88
C ASN A 436 14.64 -6.68 20.38
N ALA A 437 13.47 -6.15 20.02
CA ALA A 437 13.32 -4.77 19.55
C ALA A 437 13.87 -3.74 20.57
N ASP A 438 13.62 -3.96 21.84
CA ASP A 438 13.99 -3.02 22.91
C ASP A 438 15.46 -3.06 23.27
N SER A 439 16.16 -4.16 22.99
CA SER A 439 17.62 -4.23 23.19
C SER A 439 18.42 -3.59 22.04
N ARG A 440 17.77 -3.17 20.92
CA ARG A 440 18.46 -2.59 19.75
C ARG A 440 19.18 -1.28 20.04
N PHE A 441 18.80 -0.55 21.06
CA PHE A 441 19.52 0.67 21.42
C PHE A 441 20.94 0.37 21.95
N LEU A 442 21.22 -0.85 22.41
CA LEU A 442 22.52 -1.33 22.81
C LEU A 442 23.44 -1.70 21.64
N PHE A 443 22.94 -1.62 20.41
CA PHE A 443 23.67 -1.96 19.21
C PHE A 443 23.84 -0.76 18.28
N SER A 444 25.04 -0.57 17.76
CA SER A 444 25.33 0.21 16.56
C SER A 444 25.53 -0.77 15.41
N TYR A 445 24.84 -0.57 14.30
CA TYR A 445 24.85 -1.50 13.16
C TYR A 445 25.21 -0.82 11.85
N VAL A 446 26.15 -1.40 11.13
CA VAL A 446 26.49 -1.05 9.75
C VAL A 446 26.14 -2.25 8.86
N PRO A 447 25.06 -2.19 8.09
CA PRO A 447 24.64 -3.29 7.22
C PRO A 447 25.55 -3.46 6.01
N GLN A 448 25.50 -4.66 5.43
CA GLN A 448 26.12 -4.96 4.15
C GLN A 448 25.55 -4.07 3.03
N GLY A 449 26.43 -3.51 2.22
CA GLY A 449 26.05 -2.67 1.09
C GLY A 449 25.82 -1.20 1.43
N ASN A 450 25.00 -0.52 0.63
CA ASN A 450 24.79 0.92 0.77
C ASN A 450 23.60 1.22 1.69
N ALA A 451 23.87 1.74 2.86
CA ALA A 451 22.88 2.07 3.89
C ALA A 451 22.56 3.58 3.98
N MET A 452 22.90 4.36 2.94
CA MET A 452 22.65 5.80 2.91
C MET A 452 21.21 6.10 2.47
N LEU A 453 20.58 7.06 3.14
CA LEU A 453 19.30 7.63 2.78
C LEU A 453 19.49 8.94 1.99
N SER A 454 18.49 9.29 1.17
CA SER A 454 18.46 10.59 0.49
C SER A 454 18.35 11.72 1.51
N GLY A 455 19.07 12.81 1.28
CA GLY A 455 19.16 13.95 2.18
C GLY A 455 20.57 14.53 2.17
N THR A 456 21.06 15.05 3.29
CA THR A 456 22.44 15.51 3.46
C THR A 456 23.27 14.50 4.24
N VAL A 457 24.61 14.65 4.26
CA VAL A 457 25.49 13.86 5.12
C VAL A 457 25.13 14.07 6.59
N ALA A 458 24.87 15.33 6.99
CA ALA A 458 24.48 15.67 8.36
C ALA A 458 23.15 15.00 8.77
N GLU A 459 22.13 15.00 7.90
CA GLU A 459 20.85 14.32 8.15
C GLU A 459 21.04 12.82 8.30
N ASN A 460 21.87 12.20 7.46
CA ASN A 460 22.20 10.78 7.58
C ASN A 460 22.90 10.43 8.90
N LEU A 461 23.74 11.30 9.43
CA LEU A 461 24.40 11.12 10.72
C LEU A 461 23.42 11.38 11.88
N ARG A 462 22.67 12.48 11.84
CA ARG A 462 21.71 12.86 12.89
C ARG A 462 20.52 11.91 13.01
N MET A 463 20.28 11.05 12.05
CA MET A 463 19.26 10.01 12.13
C MET A 463 19.37 9.12 13.38
N VAL A 464 20.56 8.91 13.92
CA VAL A 464 20.81 8.08 15.11
C VAL A 464 21.00 8.90 16.40
N LYS A 465 21.23 10.21 16.27
CA LYS A 465 21.35 11.17 17.36
C LYS A 465 20.94 12.55 16.83
N GLU A 466 19.66 12.89 17.00
CA GLU A 466 19.05 14.09 16.40
C GLU A 466 19.69 15.39 16.89
N ASP A 467 20.09 15.45 18.16
CA ASP A 467 20.69 16.57 18.83
C ASP A 467 22.23 16.66 18.67
N ALA A 468 22.84 15.82 17.82
CA ALA A 468 24.26 15.81 17.59
C ALA A 468 24.78 17.16 17.08
N THR A 469 25.80 17.69 17.75
CA THR A 469 26.48 18.93 17.36
C THR A 469 27.37 18.71 16.13
N ASP A 470 27.71 19.78 15.43
CA ASP A 470 28.60 19.68 14.27
C ASP A 470 29.99 19.16 14.65
N SER A 471 30.45 19.43 15.86
CA SER A 471 31.71 18.89 16.39
C SER A 471 31.66 17.38 16.58
N GLU A 472 30.53 16.83 17.07
CA GLU A 472 30.33 15.38 17.20
C GLU A 472 30.24 14.69 15.84
N LEU A 473 29.60 15.36 14.84
CA LEU A 473 29.58 14.86 13.46
C LEU A 473 31.00 14.80 12.89
N GLU A 474 31.79 15.87 13.07
CA GLU A 474 33.17 15.92 12.60
C GLU A 474 34.02 14.82 13.26
N GLU A 475 33.93 14.65 14.59
CA GLU A 475 34.65 13.62 15.32
C GLU A 475 34.31 12.21 14.79
N ALA A 476 33.03 11.89 14.67
CA ALA A 476 32.58 10.59 14.10
C ALA A 476 33.11 10.36 12.68
N LEU A 477 33.11 11.41 11.84
CA LEU A 477 33.64 11.35 10.48
C LEU A 477 35.17 11.17 10.47
N ARG A 478 35.89 11.78 11.40
CA ARG A 478 37.35 11.61 11.55
C ARG A 478 37.71 10.19 11.95
N ILE A 479 36.98 9.60 12.91
CA ILE A 479 37.19 8.21 13.33
C ILE A 479 36.95 7.23 12.18
N ALA A 480 35.90 7.46 11.40
CA ALA A 480 35.60 6.68 10.21
C ALA A 480 36.48 7.00 8.99
N CYS A 481 37.50 7.84 9.14
CA CYS A 481 38.39 8.32 8.05
C CYS A 481 37.59 8.97 6.89
N ALA A 482 36.45 9.61 7.19
CA ALA A 482 35.59 10.25 6.21
C ALA A 482 35.74 11.76 6.12
N TRP A 483 36.26 12.41 7.17
CA TRP A 483 36.35 13.87 7.29
C TRP A 483 37.16 14.51 6.14
N ASP A 484 38.26 13.90 5.71
CA ASP A 484 39.14 14.46 4.71
C ASP A 484 38.48 14.70 3.36
N PHE A 485 37.56 13.82 2.97
CA PHE A 485 36.83 14.03 1.71
C PHE A 485 35.55 14.85 1.93
N ILE A 486 34.87 14.75 3.08
CA ILE A 486 33.68 15.54 3.38
C ILE A 486 34.01 17.02 3.50
N SER A 487 35.10 17.38 4.21
CA SER A 487 35.54 18.77 4.38
C SER A 487 35.94 19.47 3.07
N ARG A 488 36.24 18.70 2.01
CA ARG A 488 36.56 19.22 0.66
C ARG A 488 35.33 19.42 -0.22
N LEU A 489 34.17 18.93 0.18
CA LEU A 489 32.94 19.16 -0.55
C LEU A 489 32.49 20.63 -0.40
N PRO A 490 31.85 21.21 -1.42
CA PRO A 490 31.43 22.62 -1.38
C PRO A 490 30.57 22.99 -0.19
N GLU A 491 29.70 22.06 0.27
CA GLU A 491 28.78 22.26 1.39
C GLU A 491 29.17 21.43 2.63
N GLY A 492 30.35 20.79 2.63
CA GLY A 492 30.85 19.98 3.74
C GLY A 492 29.84 18.91 4.16
N VAL A 493 29.47 18.89 5.45
CA VAL A 493 28.47 17.95 6.00
C VAL A 493 27.04 18.18 5.47
N ASN A 494 26.74 19.33 4.92
CA ASN A 494 25.43 19.63 4.30
C ASN A 494 25.35 19.19 2.83
N SER A 495 26.41 18.59 2.28
CA SER A 495 26.43 18.09 0.92
C SER A 495 25.34 17.04 0.69
N PRO A 496 24.62 17.11 -0.46
CA PRO A 496 23.51 16.23 -0.74
C PRO A 496 23.96 14.79 -1.01
N VAL A 497 23.20 13.84 -0.45
CA VAL A 497 23.29 12.40 -0.68
C VAL A 497 22.07 11.99 -1.50
N GLY A 498 22.28 11.51 -2.71
CA GLY A 498 21.20 10.98 -3.54
C GLY A 498 20.73 9.59 -3.09
N GLU A 499 19.69 9.07 -3.76
CA GLU A 499 19.19 7.72 -3.51
C GLU A 499 20.32 6.69 -3.47
N ARG A 500 20.32 5.85 -2.43
CA ARG A 500 21.35 4.82 -2.21
C ARG A 500 22.79 5.35 -2.20
N GLY A 501 22.99 6.57 -1.69
CA GLY A 501 24.32 7.16 -1.61
C GLY A 501 24.88 7.69 -2.93
N ARG A 502 24.02 7.92 -3.93
CA ARG A 502 24.43 8.51 -5.19
C ARG A 502 25.14 9.84 -4.95
N GLY A 503 26.28 10.03 -5.57
CA GLY A 503 27.18 11.17 -5.37
C GLY A 503 28.45 10.80 -4.59
N PHE A 504 28.47 9.62 -3.94
CA PHE A 504 29.64 9.10 -3.23
C PHE A 504 30.08 7.75 -3.80
N SER A 505 31.36 7.45 -3.75
CA SER A 505 31.86 6.10 -4.05
C SER A 505 31.37 5.11 -2.97
N SER A 506 31.36 3.80 -3.29
CA SER A 506 30.96 2.77 -2.33
C SER A 506 31.75 2.83 -1.03
N GLY A 507 33.08 3.04 -1.10
CA GLY A 507 33.93 3.19 0.07
C GLY A 507 33.70 4.50 0.85
N GLN A 508 33.33 5.60 0.18
CA GLN A 508 32.91 6.84 0.85
C GLN A 508 31.58 6.66 1.58
N ALA A 509 30.60 6.05 0.93
CA ALA A 509 29.29 5.76 1.55
C ALA A 509 29.43 4.81 2.75
N GLN A 510 30.27 3.77 2.66
CA GLN A 510 30.56 2.89 3.81
C GLN A 510 31.20 3.66 4.98
N ARG A 511 32.16 4.55 4.75
CA ARG A 511 32.78 5.37 5.82
C ARG A 511 31.79 6.29 6.47
N ILE A 512 30.85 6.89 5.73
CA ILE A 512 29.76 7.71 6.32
C ILE A 512 28.82 6.81 7.15
N ALA A 513 28.48 5.61 6.69
CA ALA A 513 27.66 4.66 7.44
C ALA A 513 28.35 4.19 8.73
N ILE A 514 29.68 3.99 8.69
CA ILE A 514 30.48 3.69 9.88
C ILE A 514 30.48 4.89 10.84
N ALA A 515 30.66 6.14 10.34
CA ALA A 515 30.59 7.35 11.16
C ALA A 515 29.23 7.47 11.87
N ARG A 516 28.12 7.15 11.19
CA ARG A 516 26.78 7.09 11.78
C ARG A 516 26.70 6.08 12.93
N ALA A 517 27.25 4.87 12.74
CA ALA A 517 27.27 3.86 13.79
C ALA A 517 28.15 4.27 14.99
N ILE A 518 29.24 4.98 14.75
CA ILE A 518 30.10 5.54 15.79
C ILE A 518 29.38 6.64 16.59
N LEU A 519 28.68 7.54 15.89
CA LEU A 519 27.91 8.63 16.50
C LEU A 519 26.79 8.13 17.42
N ARG A 520 26.17 6.98 17.10
CA ARG A 520 25.17 6.33 17.96
C ARG A 520 25.69 5.94 19.31
N ASP A 521 26.99 5.64 19.42
CA ASP A 521 27.73 5.38 20.65
C ASP A 521 27.23 4.21 21.51
N ALA A 522 26.64 3.16 20.87
CA ALA A 522 26.18 1.98 21.58
C ALA A 522 27.33 1.09 22.07
N PRO A 523 27.14 0.26 23.15
CA PRO A 523 28.16 -0.62 23.70
C PRO A 523 28.59 -1.75 22.76
N ILE A 524 27.75 -2.16 21.82
CA ILE A 524 28.03 -3.23 20.87
C ILE A 524 27.96 -2.68 19.44
N LEU A 525 29.04 -2.85 18.67
CA LEU A 525 29.13 -2.46 17.27
C LEU A 525 29.10 -3.70 16.37
N LEU A 526 28.15 -3.75 15.48
CA LEU A 526 27.99 -4.80 14.46
C LEU A 526 28.39 -4.25 13.09
N LEU A 527 29.37 -4.87 12.43
CA LEU A 527 29.86 -4.49 11.12
C LEU A 527 29.63 -5.65 10.14
N ASP A 528 28.58 -5.59 9.31
CA ASP A 528 28.26 -6.63 8.36
C ASP A 528 28.89 -6.34 6.99
N GLU A 529 30.06 -6.92 6.73
CA GLU A 529 30.88 -6.65 5.55
C GLU A 529 31.07 -5.14 5.28
N ALA A 530 31.02 -4.35 6.34
CA ALA A 530 30.97 -2.88 6.28
C ALA A 530 32.28 -2.24 5.79
N THR A 531 33.34 -3.01 5.65
CA THR A 531 34.66 -2.56 5.19
C THR A 531 35.05 -3.13 3.82
N SER A 532 34.16 -3.88 3.19
CA SER A 532 34.44 -4.60 1.93
C SER A 532 34.84 -3.70 0.75
N ALA A 533 34.34 -2.46 0.70
CA ALA A 533 34.69 -1.48 -0.33
C ALA A 533 35.86 -0.55 0.06
N LEU A 534 36.49 -0.76 1.22
CA LEU A 534 37.66 -0.01 1.66
C LEU A 534 38.96 -0.67 1.18
N ASP A 535 39.98 0.13 0.95
CA ASP A 535 41.34 -0.39 0.83
C ASP A 535 41.87 -0.85 2.18
N VAL A 536 42.88 -1.74 2.17
CA VAL A 536 43.44 -2.39 3.36
C VAL A 536 43.99 -1.38 4.39
N ALA A 537 44.54 -0.28 3.92
CA ALA A 537 45.15 0.74 4.81
C ALA A 537 44.05 1.52 5.53
N THR A 538 43.02 1.95 4.81
CA THR A 538 41.85 2.65 5.39
C THR A 538 41.07 1.74 6.33
N GLU A 539 40.84 0.48 5.96
CA GLU A 539 40.17 -0.51 6.82
C GLU A 539 40.90 -0.68 8.18
N ARG A 540 42.20 -0.91 8.12
CA ARG A 540 43.02 -0.99 9.36
C ARG A 540 42.93 0.27 10.19
N GLN A 541 42.96 1.44 9.55
CA GLN A 541 42.91 2.71 10.26
C GLN A 541 41.57 2.92 10.95
N VAL A 542 40.47 2.64 10.27
CA VAL A 542 39.09 2.71 10.81
C VAL A 542 38.96 1.79 12.02
N LEU A 543 39.35 0.51 11.90
CA LEU A 543 39.27 -0.44 13.00
C LEU A 543 40.14 -0.04 14.17
N ARG A 544 41.37 0.42 13.92
CA ARG A 544 42.27 0.95 14.99
C ARG A 544 41.67 2.16 15.69
N ASN A 545 41.04 3.06 14.94
CA ASN A 545 40.41 4.24 15.53
C ASN A 545 39.23 3.83 16.43
N ILE A 546 38.41 2.88 15.99
CA ILE A 546 37.29 2.35 16.78
C ILE A 546 37.78 1.72 18.09
N ILE A 547 38.85 0.89 18.03
CA ILE A 547 39.42 0.20 19.20
C ILE A 547 40.03 1.20 20.20
N ARG A 548 40.72 2.24 19.71
CA ARG A 548 41.38 3.23 20.55
C ARG A 548 40.43 4.12 21.33
N GLN A 549 39.22 4.33 20.79
CA GLN A 549 38.29 5.29 21.35
C GLN A 549 37.61 4.82 22.62
N ARG A 550 37.33 3.49 22.76
CA ARG A 550 36.71 2.95 23.99
C ARG A 550 37.08 1.47 24.20
N SER A 551 37.76 1.22 25.31
CA SER A 551 38.19 -0.13 25.69
C SER A 551 37.08 -1.11 26.04
N ASN A 552 35.85 -0.62 26.28
CA ASN A 552 34.71 -1.45 26.72
C ASN A 552 33.67 -1.76 25.60
N LYS A 553 33.89 -1.30 24.34
CA LYS A 553 32.99 -1.60 23.25
C LYS A 553 33.30 -2.95 22.63
N THR A 554 32.28 -3.80 22.57
CA THR A 554 32.35 -5.07 21.83
C THR A 554 32.15 -4.80 20.34
N CYS A 555 33.04 -5.33 19.49
CA CYS A 555 32.92 -5.20 18.05
C CYS A 555 32.77 -6.58 17.42
N ILE A 556 31.66 -6.81 16.71
CA ILE A 556 31.42 -8.07 15.96
C ILE A 556 31.47 -7.73 14.48
N VAL A 557 32.38 -8.33 13.74
CA VAL A 557 32.62 -8.02 12.33
C VAL A 557 32.48 -9.27 11.47
N THR A 558 31.70 -9.17 10.41
CA THR A 558 31.72 -10.20 9.34
C THR A 558 32.80 -9.81 8.33
N THR A 559 33.72 -10.69 8.08
CA THR A 559 34.85 -10.42 7.15
C THR A 559 35.36 -11.67 6.49
N HIS A 560 36.01 -11.47 5.35
CA HIS A 560 36.82 -12.46 4.64
C HIS A 560 38.30 -12.03 4.54
N ARG A 561 38.68 -10.92 5.21
CA ARG A 561 40.01 -10.32 5.06
C ARG A 561 40.98 -10.72 6.16
N PRO A 562 42.16 -11.26 5.84
CA PRO A 562 43.18 -11.63 6.82
C PRO A 562 43.58 -10.51 7.76
N THR A 563 43.61 -9.28 7.24
CA THR A 563 44.03 -8.09 7.99
C THR A 563 43.14 -7.77 9.18
N VAL A 564 41.84 -8.12 9.10
CA VAL A 564 40.88 -7.93 10.18
C VAL A 564 40.98 -9.09 11.18
N LEU A 565 41.18 -10.34 10.69
CA LEU A 565 41.28 -11.53 11.53
C LEU A 565 42.42 -11.41 12.53
N ASN A 566 43.57 -10.85 12.12
CA ASN A 566 44.72 -10.62 13.00
C ASN A 566 44.49 -9.57 14.11
N MET A 567 43.35 -8.85 14.06
CA MET A 567 42.96 -7.87 15.09
C MET A 567 41.90 -8.43 16.04
N CYS A 568 41.34 -9.60 15.75
CA CYS A 568 40.27 -10.21 16.51
C CYS A 568 40.82 -11.12 17.63
N GLN A 569 40.19 -11.07 18.79
CA GLN A 569 40.48 -11.98 19.89
C GLN A 569 39.81 -13.34 19.74
N ARG A 570 38.68 -13.38 19.00
CA ARG A 570 37.97 -14.63 18.69
C ARG A 570 37.52 -14.61 17.24
N VAL A 571 37.51 -15.79 16.64
CA VAL A 571 37.02 -16.00 15.28
C VAL A 571 36.04 -17.17 15.28
N TYR A 572 34.83 -16.92 14.81
CA TYR A 572 33.80 -17.93 14.63
C TYR A 572 33.62 -18.23 13.15
N ARG A 573 33.64 -19.50 12.79
CA ARG A 573 33.35 -19.96 11.44
C ARG A 573 31.89 -20.38 11.34
N VAL A 574 31.20 -19.80 10.37
CA VAL A 574 29.83 -20.18 9.98
C VAL A 574 29.93 -21.03 8.73
N LEU A 575 29.66 -22.33 8.86
CA LEU A 575 29.78 -23.31 7.79
C LEU A 575 28.81 -24.49 8.05
N ASP A 576 28.16 -24.98 7.01
CA ASP A 576 27.23 -26.11 7.07
C ASP A 576 26.18 -25.96 8.20
N THR A 577 25.58 -24.76 8.30
CA THR A 577 24.59 -24.38 9.31
C THR A 577 25.11 -24.25 10.74
N ARG A 578 26.38 -24.53 11.01
CA ARG A 578 26.97 -24.44 12.35
C ARG A 578 27.88 -23.24 12.55
N VAL A 579 27.86 -22.74 13.77
CA VAL A 579 28.78 -21.68 14.22
C VAL A 579 29.77 -22.29 15.21
N THR A 580 31.04 -22.32 14.84
CA THR A 580 32.11 -22.94 15.66
C THR A 580 33.22 -21.93 15.91
N GLU A 581 33.70 -21.83 17.17
CA GLU A 581 34.87 -21.05 17.50
C GLU A 581 36.14 -21.75 16.95
N LEU A 582 36.98 -20.98 16.24
CA LEU A 582 38.25 -21.48 15.72
C LEU A 582 39.34 -21.34 16.77
N SER A 583 40.23 -22.32 16.84
CA SER A 583 41.46 -22.21 17.64
C SER A 583 42.39 -21.12 17.05
N GLU A 584 43.34 -20.62 17.85
CA GLU A 584 44.34 -19.65 17.38
C GLU A 584 45.15 -20.15 16.19
N GLU A 585 45.45 -21.48 16.15
CA GLU A 585 46.17 -22.10 15.04
C GLU A 585 45.33 -22.13 13.77
N GLU A 586 44.04 -22.50 13.87
CA GLU A 586 43.10 -22.52 12.74
C GLU A 586 42.81 -21.11 12.20
N SER A 587 42.64 -20.13 13.11
CA SER A 587 42.47 -18.74 12.75
C SER A 587 43.71 -18.18 12.03
N SER A 588 44.91 -18.50 12.51
CA SER A 588 46.17 -18.06 11.87
C SER A 588 46.36 -18.73 10.48
N ARG A 589 46.04 -20.01 10.33
CA ARG A 589 46.04 -20.69 9.02
C ARG A 589 45.07 -20.08 8.05
N MET A 590 43.85 -19.82 8.51
CA MET A 590 42.84 -19.17 7.68
C MET A 590 43.27 -17.78 7.24
N ALA A 591 43.97 -17.02 8.10
CA ALA A 591 44.52 -15.71 7.73
C ALA A 591 45.67 -15.77 6.72
N MET A 592 46.32 -16.94 6.57
CA MET A 592 47.34 -17.16 5.54
C MET A 592 46.80 -17.68 4.21
N ASP A 593 45.67 -18.38 4.24
CA ASP A 593 45.04 -18.99 3.06
C ASP A 593 44.14 -18.01 2.28
N PHE A 594 43.87 -16.81 2.82
CA PHE A 594 43.19 -15.69 2.18
C PHE A 594 44.19 -14.66 1.63
#